data_9da8e0d809a493b926d3a613efa042a1
#
_entry.id   9da8e0d809a493b926d3a613efa042a1
#
_cell.length_a   1.000
_cell.length_b   1.000
_cell.length_c   1.000
_cell.angle_alpha   90.00
_cell.angle_beta   90.00
_cell.angle_gamma   90.00
#
_symmetry.space_group_name_H-M   'P 1'
#
loop_
_entity.id
_entity.type
_entity.pdbx_description
1 polymer ?
#
loop_
_entity_poly.entity_id
_entity_poly.type
_entity_poly.pdbx_seq_one_letter_code
_entity_poly.pdbx_strand_id
1 'polypeptide(L)'
;MTGDTGGPQFAAEHTARLQMESDKLRHELGLSGLYRIVDTSPAQPLITTLAAQHAYLHDCNGCDLQIGKQLGVDQVLVTWVDRVSGLILSLTYEFHDVASGQIVGRKSYDFRGDNDSAWTHAITYMVRDLKESSAAHSSD
;
A
#
# COMPACT_ATOMS: atom_id res chain seq x y z
N MET A 1 1.32 1.91 -3.92
CA MET A 1 1.15 2.90 -2.84
C MET A 1 0.78 4.25 -3.44
N THR A 2 -0.16 4.95 -2.82
CA THR A 2 -0.58 6.28 -3.24
C THR A 2 -0.60 7.21 -2.03
N GLY A 3 -0.91 8.50 -2.21
CA GLY A 3 -1.05 9.39 -1.07
C GLY A 3 -1.02 10.87 -1.42
N ASP A 4 -1.53 11.67 -0.50
CA ASP A 4 -1.48 13.12 -0.53
C ASP A 4 -0.52 13.58 0.57
N THR A 5 0.71 13.96 0.17
CA THR A 5 1.78 14.26 1.10
C THR A 5 2.30 15.68 0.98
N GLY A 6 1.55 16.54 0.30
CA GLY A 6 1.95 17.93 0.17
C GLY A 6 1.37 18.55 -1.07
N GLY A 7 1.75 19.62 -1.55
CA GLY A 7 1.24 20.29 -2.74
C GLY A 7 1.97 19.86 -4.01
N PRO A 8 1.58 20.46 -5.15
CA PRO A 8 2.18 20.12 -6.44
C PRO A 8 3.71 20.28 -6.49
N GLN A 9 4.28 21.15 -5.68
CA GLN A 9 5.73 21.38 -5.65
C GLN A 9 6.51 20.16 -5.19
N PHE A 10 5.89 19.20 -4.51
CA PHE A 10 6.52 17.98 -4.03
C PHE A 10 6.16 16.74 -4.85
N ALA A 11 5.34 16.89 -5.89
CA ALA A 11 4.76 15.75 -6.60
C ALA A 11 5.80 14.79 -7.18
N ALA A 12 6.85 15.32 -7.82
CA ALA A 12 7.89 14.48 -8.43
C ALA A 12 8.68 13.69 -7.38
N GLU A 13 9.05 14.35 -6.28
CA GLU A 13 9.77 13.72 -5.18
C GLU A 13 8.93 12.63 -4.52
N HIS A 14 7.66 12.93 -4.27
CA HIS A 14 6.76 11.96 -3.65
C HIS A 14 6.44 10.80 -4.57
N THR A 15 6.33 11.03 -5.88
CA THR A 15 6.10 9.95 -6.84
C THR A 15 7.27 8.95 -6.83
N ALA A 16 8.51 9.45 -6.85
CA ALA A 16 9.69 8.59 -6.77
C ALA A 16 9.74 7.83 -5.45
N ARG A 17 9.41 8.49 -4.35
CA ARG A 17 9.39 7.87 -3.03
C ARG A 17 8.31 6.81 -2.92
N LEU A 18 7.11 7.08 -3.43
CA LEU A 18 6.01 6.11 -3.45
C LEU A 18 6.41 4.85 -4.22
N GLN A 19 7.09 5.00 -5.35
CA GLN A 19 7.53 3.86 -6.14
C GLN A 19 8.60 3.05 -5.39
N MET A 20 9.58 3.72 -4.82
CA MET A 20 10.67 3.07 -4.07
C MET A 20 10.11 2.31 -2.86
N GLU A 21 9.22 2.92 -2.10
CA GLU A 21 8.66 2.30 -0.89
C GLU A 21 7.66 1.20 -1.24
N SER A 22 6.96 1.31 -2.36
CA SER A 22 6.09 0.25 -2.87
C SER A 22 6.92 -0.99 -3.22
N ASP A 23 8.06 -0.80 -3.89
CA ASP A 23 8.97 -1.90 -4.23
C ASP A 23 9.55 -2.54 -2.96
N LYS A 24 9.92 -1.72 -1.98
CA LYS A 24 10.42 -2.21 -0.70
C LYS A 24 9.36 -3.02 0.05
N LEU A 25 8.13 -2.53 0.08
CA LEU A 25 7.02 -3.24 0.74
C LEU A 25 6.80 -4.62 0.10
N ARG A 26 6.81 -4.70 -1.23
CA ARG A 26 6.67 -5.98 -1.94
C ARG A 26 7.81 -6.93 -1.57
N HIS A 27 9.04 -6.44 -1.56
CA HIS A 27 10.21 -7.23 -1.24
C HIS A 27 10.12 -7.79 0.18
N GLU A 28 9.82 -6.92 1.16
CA GLU A 28 9.72 -7.31 2.57
C GLU A 28 8.58 -8.30 2.82
N LEU A 29 7.42 -8.09 2.20
CA LEU A 29 6.29 -9.01 2.32
C LEU A 29 6.62 -10.37 1.71
N GLY A 30 7.31 -10.40 0.58
CA GLY A 30 7.77 -11.64 -0.03
C GLY A 30 8.72 -12.41 0.87
N LEU A 31 9.66 -11.71 1.51
CA LEU A 31 10.61 -12.33 2.45
C LEU A 31 9.94 -12.82 3.72
N SER A 32 8.82 -12.20 4.12
CA SER A 32 8.12 -12.56 5.36
C SER A 32 7.52 -13.97 5.32
N GLY A 33 7.25 -14.50 4.12
CA GLY A 33 6.59 -15.79 3.95
C GLY A 33 5.09 -15.77 4.22
N LEU A 34 4.50 -14.60 4.55
CA LEU A 34 3.06 -14.48 4.84
C LEU A 34 2.22 -14.50 3.58
N TYR A 35 2.75 -13.95 2.48
CA TYR A 35 2.01 -13.77 1.24
C TYR A 35 2.87 -14.16 0.05
N ARG A 36 2.22 -14.70 -0.96
CA ARG A 36 2.82 -14.87 -2.28
C ARG A 36 2.57 -13.60 -3.07
N ILE A 37 3.63 -12.85 -3.37
CA ILE A 37 3.53 -11.58 -4.09
C ILE A 37 3.47 -11.86 -5.59
N VAL A 38 2.42 -11.35 -6.24
CA VAL A 38 2.19 -11.54 -7.67
C VAL A 38 2.71 -10.34 -8.45
N ASP A 39 3.35 -10.60 -9.58
CA ASP A 39 3.81 -9.55 -10.48
C ASP A 39 2.59 -8.78 -11.02
N THR A 40 2.60 -7.45 -10.89
CA THR A 40 1.52 -6.58 -11.35
C THR A 40 1.67 -6.14 -12.80
N SER A 41 2.75 -6.50 -13.47
CA SER A 41 3.01 -6.08 -14.86
C SER A 41 1.85 -6.40 -15.81
N PRO A 42 1.17 -7.57 -15.72
CA PRO A 42 0.03 -7.86 -16.60
C PRO A 42 -1.14 -6.90 -16.43
N ALA A 43 -1.28 -6.27 -15.27
CA ALA A 43 -2.34 -5.30 -14.99
C ALA A 43 -1.89 -3.85 -15.16
N GLN A 44 -0.65 -3.61 -15.57
CA GLN A 44 -0.12 -2.24 -15.66
C GLN A 44 -0.93 -1.33 -16.59
N PRO A 45 -1.41 -1.76 -17.76
CA PRO A 45 -2.27 -0.91 -18.57
C PRO A 45 -3.55 -0.50 -17.87
N LEU A 46 -4.18 -1.41 -17.11
CA LEU A 46 -5.37 -1.10 -16.32
C LEU A 46 -5.04 -0.11 -15.20
N ILE A 47 -3.93 -0.34 -14.48
CA ILE A 47 -3.49 0.55 -13.40
C ILE A 47 -3.27 1.97 -13.94
N THR A 48 -2.60 2.09 -15.08
CA THR A 48 -2.34 3.38 -15.71
C THR A 48 -3.65 4.08 -16.11
N THR A 49 -4.60 3.34 -16.68
CA THR A 49 -5.91 3.90 -17.05
C THR A 49 -6.68 4.38 -15.83
N LEU A 50 -6.74 3.59 -14.77
CA LEU A 50 -7.43 3.97 -13.53
C LEU A 50 -6.76 5.15 -12.85
N ALA A 51 -5.43 5.20 -12.83
CA ALA A 51 -4.70 6.32 -12.25
C ALA A 51 -4.93 7.63 -13.01
N ALA A 52 -5.14 7.55 -14.34
CA ALA A 52 -5.45 8.74 -15.13
C ALA A 52 -6.86 9.27 -14.87
N GLN A 53 -7.79 8.42 -14.44
CA GLN A 53 -9.19 8.78 -14.18
C GLN A 53 -9.44 9.25 -12.75
N HIS A 54 -8.53 8.93 -11.82
CA HIS A 54 -8.70 9.22 -10.40
C HIS A 54 -7.44 9.87 -9.83
N ALA A 55 -7.61 10.87 -8.95
CA ALA A 55 -6.49 11.55 -8.31
C ALA A 55 -5.65 10.56 -7.47
N TYR A 56 -6.33 9.66 -6.75
CA TYR A 56 -5.68 8.64 -5.92
C TYR A 56 -6.38 7.30 -6.12
N LEU A 57 -5.61 6.25 -6.39
CA LEU A 57 -6.19 4.91 -6.58
C LEU A 57 -6.90 4.39 -5.32
N HIS A 58 -6.40 4.74 -4.13
CA HIS A 58 -7.02 4.29 -2.89
C HIS A 58 -8.40 4.91 -2.65
N ASP A 59 -8.71 6.05 -3.30
CA ASP A 59 -10.02 6.69 -3.22
C ASP A 59 -10.98 6.21 -4.33
N CYS A 60 -10.49 5.39 -5.23
CA CYS A 60 -11.33 4.84 -6.30
C CYS A 60 -12.09 3.62 -5.79
N ASN A 61 -13.41 3.74 -5.75
CA ASN A 61 -14.26 2.64 -5.30
C ASN A 61 -14.22 1.49 -6.30
N GLY A 62 -13.61 0.37 -5.93
CA GLY A 62 -13.54 -0.83 -6.73
C GLY A 62 -12.37 -0.95 -7.71
N CYS A 63 -11.49 0.05 -7.81
CA CYS A 63 -10.32 -0.02 -8.69
C CYS A 63 -9.39 -1.18 -8.31
N ASP A 64 -9.14 -1.36 -7.02
CA ASP A 64 -8.31 -2.43 -6.51
C ASP A 64 -8.88 -3.81 -6.83
N LEU A 65 -10.21 -3.95 -6.77
CA LEU A 65 -10.88 -5.21 -7.11
C LEU A 65 -10.75 -5.53 -8.59
N GLN A 66 -10.85 -4.53 -9.47
CA GLN A 66 -10.64 -4.72 -10.90
C GLN A 66 -9.22 -5.21 -11.19
N ILE A 67 -8.24 -4.58 -10.57
CA ILE A 67 -6.84 -4.97 -10.70
C ILE A 67 -6.63 -6.40 -10.19
N GLY A 68 -7.18 -6.71 -9.02
CA GLY A 68 -7.07 -8.04 -8.42
C GLY A 68 -7.69 -9.14 -9.28
N LYS A 69 -8.84 -8.87 -9.87
CA LYS A 69 -9.50 -9.82 -10.76
C LYS A 69 -8.67 -10.09 -12.00
N GLN A 70 -8.07 -9.05 -12.59
CA GLN A 70 -7.23 -9.21 -13.76
C GLN A 70 -5.97 -10.02 -13.46
N LEU A 71 -5.42 -9.90 -12.27
CA LEU A 71 -4.25 -10.65 -11.84
C LEU A 71 -4.58 -12.05 -11.32
N GLY A 72 -5.85 -12.34 -11.06
CA GLY A 72 -6.28 -13.63 -10.54
C GLY A 72 -5.85 -13.89 -9.11
N VAL A 73 -5.73 -12.85 -8.30
CA VAL A 73 -5.30 -12.98 -6.91
C VAL A 73 -6.50 -13.05 -5.97
N ASP A 74 -6.28 -13.59 -4.77
CA ASP A 74 -7.32 -13.72 -3.75
C ASP A 74 -7.55 -12.42 -2.98
N GLN A 75 -6.48 -11.66 -2.74
CA GLN A 75 -6.51 -10.42 -1.98
C GLN A 75 -5.67 -9.35 -2.65
N VAL A 76 -6.08 -8.09 -2.45
CA VAL A 76 -5.31 -6.92 -2.87
C VAL A 76 -4.95 -6.11 -1.64
N LEU A 77 -3.68 -5.75 -1.53
CA LEU A 77 -3.20 -4.84 -0.50
C LEU A 77 -3.15 -3.43 -1.09
N VAL A 78 -3.91 -2.52 -0.49
CA VAL A 78 -3.91 -1.10 -0.85
C VAL A 78 -3.23 -0.34 0.27
N THR A 79 -2.23 0.47 -0.06
CA THR A 79 -1.51 1.29 0.91
C THR A 79 -1.46 2.73 0.45
N TRP A 80 -1.50 3.65 1.40
CA TRP A 80 -1.34 5.07 1.09
C TRP A 80 -0.74 5.81 2.27
N VAL A 81 -0.21 7.00 1.96
CA VAL A 81 0.39 7.88 2.96
C VAL A 81 -0.32 9.23 2.88
N ASP A 82 -0.78 9.73 4.01
CA ASP A 82 -1.42 11.03 4.14
C ASP A 82 -0.62 11.92 5.09
N ARG A 83 -0.60 13.22 4.80
CA ARG A 83 -0.07 14.21 5.73
C ARG A 83 -1.15 14.57 6.74
N VAL A 84 -0.89 14.27 8.01
CA VAL A 84 -1.83 14.56 9.10
C VAL A 84 -1.61 15.99 9.61
N SER A 85 -0.35 16.38 9.79
CA SER A 85 0.03 17.73 10.18
C SER A 85 1.51 17.92 9.86
N GLY A 86 2.01 19.13 9.87
CA GLY A 86 3.41 19.50 9.65
C GLY A 86 4.36 18.40 9.22
N LEU A 87 5.00 17.74 10.19
CA LEU A 87 5.93 16.64 9.98
C LEU A 87 5.32 15.27 10.26
N ILE A 88 4.03 15.19 10.60
CA ILE A 88 3.37 13.92 10.93
C ILE A 88 2.67 13.39 9.69
N LEU A 89 3.05 12.17 9.30
CA LEU A 89 2.46 11.43 8.20
C LEU A 89 1.78 10.18 8.74
N SER A 90 0.82 9.64 8.00
CA SER A 90 0.13 8.41 8.35
C SER A 90 0.23 7.43 7.20
N LEU A 91 0.73 6.23 7.48
CA LEU A 91 0.74 5.10 6.55
C LEU A 91 -0.45 4.22 6.88
N THR A 92 -1.35 4.05 5.91
CA THR A 92 -2.53 3.20 6.08
C THR A 92 -2.48 2.04 5.09
N TYR A 93 -2.92 0.87 5.52
CA TYR A 93 -3.12 -0.25 4.62
C TYR A 93 -4.52 -0.83 4.79
N GLU A 94 -5.03 -1.43 3.70
CA GLU A 94 -6.25 -2.23 3.70
C GLU A 94 -6.01 -3.47 2.87
N PHE A 95 -6.44 -4.63 3.39
CA PHE A 95 -6.53 -5.86 2.60
C PHE A 95 -7.96 -6.02 2.14
N HIS A 96 -8.15 -6.14 0.83
CA HIS A 96 -9.47 -6.35 0.24
C HIS A 96 -9.55 -7.77 -0.32
N ASP A 97 -10.59 -8.49 0.07
CA ASP A 97 -10.88 -9.81 -0.50
C ASP A 97 -11.51 -9.62 -1.88
N VAL A 98 -10.89 -10.20 -2.91
CA VAL A 98 -11.34 -9.99 -4.29
C VAL A 98 -12.70 -10.61 -4.55
N ALA A 99 -12.96 -11.81 -3.98
CA ALA A 99 -14.21 -12.52 -4.23
C ALA A 99 -15.41 -11.81 -3.61
N SER A 100 -15.31 -11.33 -2.36
CA SER A 100 -16.42 -10.71 -1.64
C SER A 100 -16.45 -9.19 -1.77
N GLY A 101 -15.32 -8.56 -2.11
CA GLY A 101 -15.16 -7.11 -2.13
C GLY A 101 -15.05 -6.49 -0.74
N GLN A 102 -14.95 -7.28 0.31
CA GLN A 102 -14.92 -6.79 1.68
C GLN A 102 -13.49 -6.50 2.14
N ILE A 103 -13.38 -5.52 3.03
CA ILE A 103 -12.13 -5.21 3.71
C ILE A 103 -11.94 -6.26 4.82
N VAL A 104 -10.85 -7.03 4.73
CA VAL A 104 -10.55 -8.09 5.70
C VAL A 104 -9.43 -7.72 6.65
N GLY A 105 -8.83 -6.55 6.48
CA GLY A 105 -7.83 -6.02 7.40
C GLY A 105 -7.56 -4.56 7.10
N ARG A 106 -7.37 -3.75 8.14
CA ARG A 106 -7.04 -2.33 8.00
C ARG A 106 -6.28 -1.86 9.23
N LYS A 107 -5.24 -1.05 9.01
CA LYS A 107 -4.51 -0.41 10.09
C LYS A 107 -3.78 0.84 9.60
N SER A 108 -3.56 1.78 10.52
CA SER A 108 -2.82 3.01 10.24
C SER A 108 -1.69 3.19 11.25
N TYR A 109 -0.57 3.74 10.78
CA TYR A 109 0.60 4.04 11.60
C TYR A 109 1.02 5.47 11.35
N ASP A 110 1.11 6.27 12.40
CA ASP A 110 1.65 7.62 12.30
C ASP A 110 3.17 7.57 12.41
N PHE A 111 3.84 8.38 11.60
CA PHE A 111 5.29 8.50 11.67
C PHE A 111 5.70 9.94 11.41
N ARG A 112 6.91 10.28 11.86
CA ARG A 112 7.43 11.64 11.74
C ARG A 112 8.54 11.69 10.71
N GLY A 113 8.47 12.72 9.86
CA GLY A 113 9.50 13.02 8.87
C GLY A 113 9.08 12.60 7.46
N ASP A 114 9.27 13.53 6.51
CA ASP A 114 8.94 13.30 5.11
C ASP A 114 10.25 13.08 4.33
N ASN A 115 10.88 11.95 4.59
CA ASN A 115 12.14 11.55 3.95
C ASN A 115 12.17 10.04 3.76
N ASP A 116 13.11 9.57 2.94
CA ASP A 116 13.22 8.15 2.60
C ASP A 116 13.39 7.26 3.82
N SER A 117 14.22 7.70 4.78
CA SER A 117 14.49 6.92 5.99
C SER A 117 13.23 6.73 6.84
N ALA A 118 12.45 7.79 7.04
CA ALA A 118 11.24 7.73 7.84
C ALA A 118 10.18 6.83 7.19
N TRP A 119 10.00 6.95 5.89
CA TRP A 119 9.06 6.10 5.14
C TRP A 119 9.50 4.64 5.17
N THR A 120 10.80 4.38 4.99
CA THR A 120 11.35 3.03 5.05
C THR A 120 11.11 2.39 6.42
N HIS A 121 11.31 3.15 7.50
CA HIS A 121 11.04 2.66 8.86
C HIS A 121 9.56 2.33 9.06
N ALA A 122 8.65 3.15 8.51
CA ALA A 122 7.22 2.90 8.60
C ALA A 122 6.84 1.59 7.89
N ILE A 123 7.37 1.37 6.71
CA ILE A 123 7.14 0.12 5.95
C ILE A 123 7.69 -1.09 6.72
N THR A 124 8.89 -1.00 7.25
CA THR A 124 9.51 -2.08 8.03
C THR A 124 8.66 -2.40 9.26
N TYR A 125 8.17 -1.39 9.95
CA TYR A 125 7.31 -1.56 11.11
C TYR A 125 6.00 -2.26 10.73
N MET A 126 5.38 -1.83 9.63
CA MET A 126 4.15 -2.43 9.12
C MET A 126 4.32 -3.92 8.85
N VAL A 127 5.40 -4.30 8.17
CA VAL A 127 5.65 -5.71 7.86
C VAL A 127 5.88 -6.52 9.13
N ARG A 128 6.63 -5.97 10.09
CA ARG A 128 6.86 -6.63 11.38
C ARG A 128 5.54 -6.85 12.12
N ASP A 129 4.70 -5.82 12.16
CA ASP A 129 3.40 -5.89 12.83
C ASP A 129 2.49 -6.95 12.18
N LEU A 130 2.50 -7.05 10.86
CA LEU A 130 1.76 -8.07 10.14
C LEU A 130 2.26 -9.47 10.50
N LYS A 131 3.56 -9.67 10.62
CA LYS A 131 4.14 -10.95 11.03
C LYS A 131 3.72 -11.33 12.44
N GLU A 132 3.79 -10.39 13.38
CA GLU A 132 3.40 -10.62 14.76
C GLU A 132 1.91 -10.93 14.89
N SER A 133 1.07 -10.19 14.17
CA SER A 133 -0.37 -10.42 14.15
C SER A 133 -0.72 -11.79 13.57
N SER A 134 -0.05 -12.19 12.49
CA SER A 134 -0.24 -13.50 11.87
C SER A 134 0.19 -14.62 12.81
N ALA A 135 1.32 -14.47 13.50
CA ALA A 135 1.80 -15.45 14.47
C ALA A 135 0.82 -15.60 15.64
N ALA A 136 0.26 -14.48 16.13
CA ALA A 136 -0.72 -14.49 17.21
C ALA A 136 -2.00 -15.22 16.79
N HIS A 137 -2.47 -15.00 15.56
CA HIS A 137 -3.64 -15.71 15.04
C HIS A 137 -3.35 -17.19 14.82
N SER A 138 -2.13 -17.55 14.42
CA SER A 138 -1.74 -18.95 14.18
C SER A 138 -1.68 -19.77 15.46
N SER A 139 -1.49 -19.11 16.61
CA SER A 139 -1.42 -19.81 17.90
C SER A 139 -2.80 -20.06 18.52
N ASP A 140 -3.83 -19.53 17.94
CA ASP A 140 -5.21 -19.74 18.34
C ASP A 140 -5.78 -20.98 17.65
#